data_bcc8bdd7ddb40a783dbe9522704da659
#
_entry.id   bcc8bdd7ddb40a783dbe9522704da659
#
_cell.length_a   1.000
_cell.length_b   1.000
_cell.length_c   1.000
_cell.angle_alpha   90.00
_cell.angle_beta   90.00
_cell.angle_gamma   90.00
#
_symmetry.space_group_name_H-M   'P 1'
#
loop_
_entity.id
_entity.type
_entity.pdbx_description
1 polymer ?
#
loop_
_entity_poly.entity_id
_entity_poly.type
_entity_poly.pdbx_seq_one_letter_code
_entity_poly.pdbx_strand_id
1 'polypeptide(L)'
;MDRAELGAALRDYAYLEGDFVLRSGRRSRYYLDKYRFETVPELLGPLGELIAETVSEHEPDAVRLAGPELGAVALAAAASLSSGLPFLLVRKEAKEYGTANRLEGVFQTGERVCLVEDVVTSAGAAIEAVEALREAGLEVGTAVCVVDREEGGADALARAGVRLRALFRPTELLELSKSAAKPHG
;
A
#
# COMPACT_ATOMS: atom_id res chain seq x y z
N MET A 1 -15.25 -10.83 -4.80
CA MET A 1 -15.06 -9.72 -5.79
C MET A 1 -13.80 -10.06 -6.55
N ASP A 2 -13.85 -10.15 -7.89
CA ASP A 2 -12.62 -10.37 -8.65
C ASP A 2 -11.76 -9.09 -8.75
N ARG A 3 -10.51 -9.22 -9.25
CA ARG A 3 -9.57 -8.09 -9.31
C ARG A 3 -10.08 -6.95 -10.21
N ALA A 4 -10.80 -7.26 -11.28
CA ALA A 4 -11.31 -6.24 -12.19
C ALA A 4 -12.49 -5.48 -11.57
N GLU A 5 -13.41 -6.20 -10.91
CA GLU A 5 -14.51 -5.62 -10.13
C GLU A 5 -13.97 -4.73 -8.99
N LEU A 6 -12.93 -5.19 -8.29
CA LEU A 6 -12.30 -4.43 -7.21
C LEU A 6 -11.63 -3.14 -7.75
N GLY A 7 -10.94 -3.23 -8.88
CA GLY A 7 -10.34 -2.06 -9.54
C GLY A 7 -11.37 -1.04 -10.00
N ALA A 8 -12.49 -1.50 -10.57
CA ALA A 8 -13.59 -0.63 -10.97
C ALA A 8 -14.24 0.06 -9.76
N ALA A 9 -14.51 -0.68 -8.68
CA ALA A 9 -15.06 -0.14 -7.45
C ALA A 9 -14.08 0.84 -6.78
N LEU A 10 -12.79 0.51 -6.69
CA LEU A 10 -11.77 1.41 -6.16
C LEU A 10 -11.74 2.74 -6.92
N ARG A 11 -11.82 2.69 -8.26
CA ARG A 11 -11.92 3.90 -9.07
C ARG A 11 -13.16 4.70 -8.74
N ASP A 12 -14.33 4.06 -8.71
CA ASP A 12 -15.60 4.75 -8.49
C ASP A 12 -15.68 5.44 -7.11
N TYR A 13 -15.04 4.85 -6.10
CA TYR A 13 -14.98 5.43 -4.76
C TYR A 13 -13.89 6.49 -4.60
N ALA A 14 -12.71 6.26 -5.15
CA ALA A 14 -11.51 7.02 -4.79
C ALA A 14 -11.03 8.00 -5.87
N TYR A 15 -11.42 7.81 -7.13
CA TYR A 15 -11.00 8.67 -8.22
C TYR A 15 -11.95 9.86 -8.34
N LEU A 16 -11.41 11.05 -8.09
CA LEU A 16 -12.15 12.31 -8.18
C LEU A 16 -11.68 13.09 -9.41
N GLU A 17 -12.60 13.43 -10.30
CA GLU A 17 -12.34 14.33 -11.42
C GLU A 17 -12.49 15.77 -10.97
N GLY A 18 -11.57 16.65 -11.39
CA GLY A 18 -11.58 18.05 -11.02
C GLY A 18 -10.24 18.73 -11.29
N ASP A 19 -10.09 19.95 -10.82
CA ASP A 19 -8.85 20.71 -10.91
C ASP A 19 -8.21 20.74 -9.51
N PHE A 20 -7.19 19.89 -9.31
CA PHE A 20 -6.54 19.68 -8.01
C PHE A 20 -5.11 20.22 -8.02
N VAL A 21 -4.69 20.82 -6.90
CA VAL A 21 -3.28 21.12 -6.64
C VAL A 21 -2.72 20.00 -5.77
N LEU A 22 -1.78 19.23 -6.31
CA LEU A 22 -1.11 18.15 -5.59
C LEU A 22 -0.13 18.71 -4.56
N ARG A 23 0.30 17.87 -3.60
CA ARG A 23 1.30 18.23 -2.57
C ARG A 23 2.62 18.77 -3.18
N SER A 24 2.97 18.33 -4.39
CA SER A 24 4.12 18.81 -5.16
C SER A 24 3.92 20.23 -5.77
N GLY A 25 2.73 20.83 -5.61
CA GLY A 25 2.34 22.07 -6.28
C GLY A 25 1.87 21.89 -7.74
N ARG A 26 1.99 20.68 -8.30
CA ARG A 26 1.56 20.38 -9.68
C ARG A 26 0.04 20.30 -9.75
N ARG A 27 -0.54 20.86 -10.81
CA ARG A 27 -1.98 20.71 -11.12
C ARG A 27 -2.25 19.33 -11.72
N SER A 28 -3.38 18.74 -11.30
CA SER A 28 -3.88 17.48 -11.83
C SER A 28 -5.38 17.58 -12.08
N ARG A 29 -5.85 16.96 -13.17
CA ARG A 29 -7.28 16.85 -13.48
C ARG A 29 -7.98 15.76 -12.71
N TYR A 30 -7.25 15.00 -11.90
CA TYR A 30 -7.80 13.99 -11.01
C TYR A 30 -7.05 13.95 -9.69
N TYR A 31 -7.73 13.47 -8.68
CA TYR A 31 -7.19 13.18 -7.36
C TYR A 31 -7.63 11.78 -6.94
N LEU A 32 -6.70 10.97 -6.44
CA LEU A 32 -7.00 9.67 -5.86
C LEU A 32 -7.06 9.84 -4.33
N ASP A 33 -8.27 9.82 -3.78
CA ASP A 33 -8.51 9.92 -2.34
C ASP A 33 -8.41 8.52 -1.71
N LYS A 34 -7.23 8.21 -1.19
CA LYS A 34 -6.93 6.91 -0.60
C LYS A 34 -7.81 6.56 0.60
N TYR A 35 -8.17 7.53 1.42
CA TYR A 35 -9.01 7.29 2.60
C TYR A 35 -10.42 6.79 2.23
N ARG A 36 -10.88 7.05 1.02
CA ARG A 36 -12.16 6.54 0.55
C ARG A 36 -12.17 5.04 0.31
N PHE A 37 -11.05 4.41 -0.03
CA PHE A 37 -11.00 2.95 -0.14
C PHE A 37 -10.48 2.27 1.12
N GLU A 38 -9.73 2.96 1.97
CA GLU A 38 -9.21 2.43 3.22
C GLU A 38 -10.25 2.35 4.34
N THR A 39 -11.36 3.09 4.22
CA THR A 39 -12.39 3.20 5.26
C THR A 39 -13.73 2.58 4.89
N VAL A 40 -13.83 1.98 3.70
CA VAL A 40 -15.04 1.34 3.20
C VAL A 40 -14.89 -0.18 3.28
N PRO A 41 -15.68 -0.89 4.11
CA PRO A 41 -15.51 -2.34 4.35
C PRO A 41 -15.59 -3.18 3.06
N GLU A 42 -16.44 -2.77 2.11
CA GLU A 42 -16.65 -3.45 0.82
C GLU A 42 -15.38 -3.43 -0.05
N LEU A 43 -14.46 -2.52 0.18
CA LEU A 43 -13.17 -2.42 -0.50
C LEU A 43 -12.03 -2.92 0.37
N LEU A 44 -12.00 -2.55 1.64
CA LEU A 44 -10.91 -2.86 2.55
C LEU A 44 -10.69 -4.37 2.72
N GLY A 45 -11.77 -5.16 2.86
CA GLY A 45 -11.67 -6.62 2.95
C GLY A 45 -11.05 -7.23 1.70
N PRO A 46 -11.63 -7.05 0.50
CA PRO A 46 -11.06 -7.56 -0.76
C PRO A 46 -9.67 -7.05 -1.07
N LEU A 47 -9.32 -5.80 -0.71
CA LEU A 47 -7.94 -5.30 -0.81
C LEU A 47 -6.99 -6.06 0.11
N GLY A 48 -7.42 -6.36 1.34
CA GLY A 48 -6.66 -7.18 2.28
C GLY A 48 -6.38 -8.59 1.74
N GLU A 49 -7.38 -9.23 1.14
CA GLU A 49 -7.24 -10.53 0.49
C GLU A 49 -6.24 -10.47 -0.67
N LEU A 50 -6.37 -9.50 -1.57
CA LEU A 50 -5.48 -9.36 -2.72
C LEU A 50 -4.04 -8.99 -2.32
N ILE A 51 -3.85 -8.19 -1.26
CA ILE A 51 -2.53 -7.94 -0.67
C ILE A 51 -1.94 -9.24 -0.14
N ALA A 52 -2.70 -10.03 0.61
CA ALA A 52 -2.25 -11.29 1.18
C ALA A 52 -1.83 -12.30 0.10
N GLU A 53 -2.60 -12.43 -0.97
CA GLU A 53 -2.25 -13.24 -2.14
C GLU A 53 -0.96 -12.77 -2.79
N THR A 54 -0.82 -11.44 -3.02
CA THR A 54 0.38 -10.85 -3.61
C THR A 54 1.63 -11.06 -2.74
N VAL A 55 1.48 -10.97 -1.42
CA VAL A 55 2.57 -11.27 -0.48
C VAL A 55 2.97 -12.74 -0.56
N SER A 56 2.00 -13.65 -0.54
CA SER A 56 2.25 -15.09 -0.64
C SER A 56 2.98 -15.47 -1.94
N GLU A 57 2.65 -14.81 -3.05
CA GLU A 57 3.27 -15.08 -4.35
C GLU A 57 4.68 -14.49 -4.48
N HIS A 58 4.90 -13.29 -3.96
CA HIS A 58 6.12 -12.53 -4.25
C HIS A 58 7.11 -12.40 -3.10
N GLU A 59 6.69 -12.70 -1.87
CA GLU A 59 7.52 -12.74 -0.67
C GLU A 59 7.07 -13.90 0.24
N PRO A 60 7.12 -15.17 -0.24
CA PRO A 60 6.59 -16.32 0.50
C PRO A 60 7.30 -16.57 1.85
N ASP A 61 8.50 -16.05 2.01
CA ASP A 61 9.27 -16.13 3.25
C ASP A 61 8.92 -15.01 4.25
N ALA A 62 8.01 -14.10 3.92
CA ALA A 62 7.55 -13.10 4.86
C ALA A 62 6.81 -13.75 6.01
N VAL A 63 7.23 -13.46 7.23
CA VAL A 63 6.58 -13.93 8.46
C VAL A 63 5.78 -12.82 9.13
N ARG A 64 5.81 -11.62 8.55
CA ARG A 64 5.16 -10.43 9.09
C ARG A 64 4.88 -9.39 8.01
N LEU A 65 3.84 -8.58 8.22
CA LEU A 65 3.55 -7.40 7.43
C LEU A 65 3.99 -6.14 8.18
N ALA A 66 4.16 -5.02 7.49
CA ALA A 66 4.37 -3.72 8.11
C ALA A 66 3.57 -2.64 7.37
N GLY A 67 2.82 -1.82 8.10
CA GLY A 67 2.04 -0.71 7.55
C GLY A 67 2.47 0.62 8.15
N PRO A 68 2.97 1.57 7.33
CA PRO A 68 3.25 2.93 7.79
C PRO A 68 1.97 3.69 8.17
N GLU A 69 2.09 4.49 9.21
CA GLU A 69 1.00 5.41 9.57
C GLU A 69 0.84 6.52 8.52
N LEU A 70 -0.37 6.94 8.17
CA LEU A 70 -1.65 6.48 8.71
C LEU A 70 -2.37 5.49 7.78
N GLY A 71 -2.34 5.71 6.46
CA GLY A 71 -3.18 5.03 5.46
C GLY A 71 -2.96 3.53 5.38
N ALA A 72 -1.71 3.10 5.32
CA ALA A 72 -1.39 1.68 5.16
C ALA A 72 -1.72 0.81 6.38
N VAL A 73 -2.02 1.39 7.54
CA VAL A 73 -2.35 0.63 8.76
C VAL A 73 -3.60 -0.22 8.58
N ALA A 74 -4.67 0.35 8.04
CA ALA A 74 -5.92 -0.38 7.81
C ALA A 74 -5.74 -1.53 6.81
N LEU A 75 -4.96 -1.28 5.74
CA LEU A 75 -4.63 -2.27 4.72
C LEU A 75 -3.77 -3.41 5.28
N ALA A 76 -2.74 -3.08 6.07
CA ALA A 76 -1.91 -4.09 6.74
C ALA A 76 -2.72 -4.94 7.73
N ALA A 77 -3.66 -4.33 8.46
CA ALA A 77 -4.56 -5.05 9.35
C ALA A 77 -5.50 -5.99 8.57
N ALA A 78 -6.10 -5.52 7.48
CA ALA A 78 -6.97 -6.35 6.63
C ALA A 78 -6.19 -7.52 6.01
N ALA A 79 -4.99 -7.26 5.47
CA ALA A 79 -4.11 -8.28 4.92
C ALA A 79 -3.63 -9.28 5.99
N SER A 80 -3.38 -8.81 7.22
CA SER A 80 -3.05 -9.67 8.36
C SER A 80 -4.19 -10.65 8.69
N LEU A 81 -5.44 -10.18 8.69
CA LEU A 81 -6.60 -11.04 8.92
C LEU A 81 -6.76 -12.09 7.82
N SER A 82 -6.47 -11.73 6.56
CA SER A 82 -6.59 -12.63 5.42
C SER A 82 -5.43 -13.64 5.32
N SER A 83 -4.19 -13.22 5.61
CA SER A 83 -3.00 -14.06 5.52
C SER A 83 -2.70 -14.87 6.79
N GLY A 84 -3.20 -14.43 7.95
CA GLY A 84 -2.79 -14.93 9.25
C GLY A 84 -1.41 -14.44 9.72
N LEU A 85 -0.72 -13.62 8.93
CA LEU A 85 0.56 -13.02 9.33
C LEU A 85 0.33 -11.86 10.31
N PRO A 86 1.07 -11.79 11.41
CA PRO A 86 1.04 -10.60 12.27
C PRO A 86 1.60 -9.39 11.54
N PHE A 87 1.26 -8.18 12.01
CA PHE A 87 1.76 -6.96 11.40
C PHE A 87 2.34 -5.97 12.42
N LEU A 88 3.16 -5.06 11.92
CA LEU A 88 3.76 -3.94 12.64
C LEU A 88 3.18 -2.62 12.13
N LEU A 89 3.06 -1.65 13.03
CA LEU A 89 2.84 -0.27 12.69
C LEU A 89 4.19 0.44 12.58
N VAL A 90 4.42 1.15 11.48
CA VAL A 90 5.62 1.98 11.32
C VAL A 90 5.23 3.44 11.50
N ARG A 91 5.73 4.07 12.55
CA ARG A 91 5.45 5.47 12.86
C ARG A 91 6.37 6.38 12.05
N LYS A 92 5.88 7.57 11.71
CA LYS A 92 6.70 8.61 11.08
C LYS A 92 7.81 9.09 12.00
N GLU A 93 7.48 9.24 13.28
CA GLU A 93 8.40 9.73 14.31
C GLU A 93 8.48 8.74 15.47
N ALA A 94 9.63 8.67 16.10
CA ALA A 94 9.81 7.92 17.33
C ALA A 94 8.98 8.55 18.47
N LYS A 95 8.52 7.72 19.41
CA LYS A 95 7.88 8.23 20.63
C LYS A 95 8.90 9.00 21.47
N GLU A 96 8.46 10.10 22.05
CA GLU A 96 9.25 10.83 23.05
C GLU A 96 9.30 10.11 24.41
N TYR A 97 8.49 9.06 24.59
CA TYR A 97 8.35 8.29 25.83
C TYR A 97 8.26 6.79 25.58
N GLY A 98 8.49 5.99 26.62
CA GLY A 98 8.46 4.53 26.54
C GLY A 98 9.69 3.96 25.86
N THR A 99 9.51 3.10 24.86
CA THR A 99 10.59 2.43 24.14
C THR A 99 11.31 3.32 23.12
N ALA A 100 10.86 4.54 22.89
CA ALA A 100 11.38 5.48 21.88
C ALA A 100 11.49 4.89 20.47
N ASN A 101 10.70 3.87 20.16
CA ASN A 101 10.74 3.13 18.89
C ASN A 101 9.80 3.72 17.85
N ARG A 102 10.20 3.61 16.58
CA ARG A 102 9.34 3.88 15.42
C ARG A 102 8.41 2.71 15.08
N LEU A 103 8.64 1.52 15.63
CA LEU A 103 7.86 0.32 15.37
C LEU A 103 6.98 -0.03 16.56
N GLU A 104 5.72 -0.35 16.30
CA GLU A 104 4.77 -0.85 17.26
C GLU A 104 4.37 -2.28 16.90
N GLY A 105 4.40 -3.17 17.90
CA GLY A 105 4.13 -4.59 17.75
C GLY A 105 5.28 -5.44 18.25
N VAL A 106 5.13 -6.76 18.12
CA VAL A 106 6.13 -7.73 18.57
C VAL A 106 6.86 -8.30 17.36
N PHE A 107 8.18 -8.32 17.38
CA PHE A 107 9.02 -8.87 16.31
C PHE A 107 10.34 -9.39 16.86
N GLN A 108 11.06 -10.14 16.04
CA GLN A 108 12.42 -10.64 16.33
C GLN A 108 13.38 -10.16 15.24
N THR A 109 14.60 -9.84 15.63
CA THR A 109 15.68 -9.52 14.68
C THR A 109 15.87 -10.65 13.68
N GLY A 110 16.04 -10.32 12.40
CA GLY A 110 16.19 -11.26 11.30
C GLY A 110 14.89 -11.74 10.67
N GLU A 111 13.72 -11.36 11.23
CA GLU A 111 12.44 -11.67 10.58
C GLU A 111 12.29 -10.94 9.24
N ARG A 112 11.74 -11.65 8.26
CA ARG A 112 11.41 -11.10 6.95
C ARG A 112 10.03 -10.47 6.95
N VAL A 113 9.96 -9.22 6.50
CA VAL A 113 8.77 -8.38 6.55
C VAL A 113 8.43 -7.88 5.16
N CYS A 114 7.17 -7.98 4.75
CA CYS A 114 6.65 -7.32 3.57
C CYS A 114 6.02 -5.97 3.97
N LEU A 115 6.47 -4.88 3.33
CA LEU A 115 5.87 -3.56 3.51
C LEU A 115 4.55 -3.49 2.76
N VAL A 116 3.51 -2.97 3.40
CA VAL A 116 2.20 -2.68 2.78
C VAL A 116 2.03 -1.17 2.72
N GLU A 117 1.71 -0.65 1.55
CA GLU A 117 1.46 0.78 1.31
C GLU A 117 0.10 1.02 0.64
N ASP A 118 -0.44 2.18 0.84
CA ASP A 118 -1.66 2.60 0.17
C ASP A 118 -1.37 3.08 -1.27
N VAL A 119 -0.66 4.16 -1.42
CA VAL A 119 -0.33 4.78 -2.72
C VAL A 119 1.15 5.15 -2.75
N VAL A 120 1.86 4.62 -3.74
CA VAL A 120 3.25 4.98 -4.00
C VAL A 120 3.32 6.04 -5.09
N THR A 121 3.98 7.16 -4.80
CA THR A 121 4.34 8.23 -5.75
C THR A 121 5.85 8.19 -6.01
N SER A 122 6.62 9.01 -5.31
CA SER A 122 8.09 8.99 -5.32
C SER A 122 8.72 7.99 -4.34
N ALA A 123 7.90 7.29 -3.54
CA ALA A 123 8.29 6.33 -2.51
C ALA A 123 9.08 6.88 -1.29
N GLY A 124 9.12 8.20 -1.07
CA GLY A 124 9.87 8.74 0.07
C GLY A 124 9.45 8.13 1.42
N ALA A 125 8.14 8.14 1.72
CA ALA A 125 7.61 7.57 2.96
C ALA A 125 7.85 6.04 3.07
N ALA A 126 7.70 5.31 1.97
CA ALA A 126 7.97 3.88 1.93
C ALA A 126 9.45 3.56 2.21
N ILE A 127 10.38 4.35 1.66
CA ILE A 127 11.82 4.19 1.90
C ILE A 127 12.15 4.49 3.36
N GLU A 128 11.61 5.56 3.94
CA GLU A 128 11.78 5.89 5.37
C GLU A 128 11.26 4.76 6.27
N ALA A 129 10.15 4.11 5.89
CA ALA A 129 9.61 2.96 6.62
C ALA A 129 10.53 1.74 6.49
N VAL A 130 11.06 1.45 5.30
CA VAL A 130 12.04 0.38 5.07
C VAL A 130 13.30 0.59 5.90
N GLU A 131 13.81 1.82 5.96
CA GLU A 131 14.97 2.16 6.77
C GLU A 131 14.71 1.91 8.26
N ALA A 132 13.57 2.36 8.78
CA ALA A 132 13.19 2.11 10.18
C ALA A 132 13.06 0.61 10.51
N LEU A 133 12.51 -0.19 9.60
CA LEU A 133 12.43 -1.65 9.76
C LEU A 133 13.81 -2.30 9.77
N ARG A 134 14.70 -1.89 8.86
CA ARG A 134 16.08 -2.40 8.77
C ARG A 134 16.93 -1.97 9.96
N GLU A 135 16.78 -0.75 10.45
CA GLU A 135 17.44 -0.26 11.68
C GLU A 135 17.05 -1.10 12.90
N ALA A 136 15.82 -1.62 12.94
CA ALA A 136 15.37 -2.55 13.98
C ALA A 136 15.82 -4.01 13.76
N GLY A 137 16.62 -4.28 12.73
CA GLY A 137 17.17 -5.59 12.42
C GLY A 137 16.26 -6.50 11.62
N LEU A 138 15.23 -5.96 10.97
CA LEU A 138 14.30 -6.70 10.11
C LEU A 138 14.78 -6.71 8.64
N GLU A 139 14.41 -7.74 7.90
CA GLU A 139 14.69 -7.86 6.48
C GLU A 139 13.47 -7.42 5.65
N VAL A 140 13.68 -6.49 4.71
CA VAL A 140 12.63 -6.00 3.82
C VAL A 140 13.13 -6.09 2.38
N GLY A 141 12.51 -6.97 1.58
CA GLY A 141 12.83 -7.20 0.18
C GLY A 141 11.70 -6.83 -0.78
N THR A 142 10.46 -6.76 -0.28
CA THR A 142 9.27 -6.49 -1.10
C THR A 142 8.35 -5.49 -0.40
N ALA A 143 7.76 -4.61 -1.20
CA ALA A 143 6.66 -3.74 -0.81
C ALA A 143 5.46 -4.02 -1.73
N VAL A 144 4.27 -4.13 -1.16
CA VAL A 144 3.00 -4.22 -1.89
C VAL A 144 2.24 -2.92 -1.68
N CYS A 145 1.77 -2.29 -2.76
CA CYS A 145 0.90 -1.12 -2.64
C CYS A 145 -0.42 -1.30 -3.41
N VAL A 146 -1.45 -0.61 -2.97
CA VAL A 146 -2.74 -0.64 -3.68
C VAL A 146 -2.60 0.07 -5.02
N VAL A 147 -2.01 1.27 -5.06
CA VAL A 147 -1.80 2.00 -6.31
C VAL A 147 -0.37 2.51 -6.45
N ASP A 148 0.30 2.12 -7.52
CA ASP A 148 1.52 2.79 -7.98
C ASP A 148 1.15 3.89 -8.97
N ARG A 149 1.46 5.15 -8.64
CA ARG A 149 1.16 6.30 -9.50
C ARG A 149 2.14 6.50 -10.66
N GLU A 150 3.12 5.59 -10.81
CA GLU A 150 4.13 5.63 -11.88
C GLU A 150 4.95 6.95 -11.89
N GLU A 151 5.18 7.52 -10.70
CA GLU A 151 5.93 8.78 -10.52
C GLU A 151 7.38 8.53 -10.04
N GLY A 152 7.96 7.38 -10.43
CA GLY A 152 9.35 7.00 -10.13
C GLY A 152 9.57 6.25 -8.81
N GLY A 153 8.49 5.93 -8.08
CA GLY A 153 8.58 5.24 -6.79
C GLY A 153 9.13 3.82 -6.89
N ALA A 154 8.74 3.08 -7.93
CA ALA A 154 9.25 1.73 -8.17
C ALA A 154 10.77 1.71 -8.34
N ASP A 155 11.32 2.65 -9.13
CA ASP A 155 12.77 2.77 -9.34
C ASP A 155 13.50 3.21 -8.06
N ALA A 156 12.88 4.08 -7.27
CA ALA A 156 13.45 4.53 -6.00
C ALA A 156 13.53 3.38 -4.99
N LEU A 157 12.47 2.58 -4.86
CA LEU A 157 12.47 1.38 -4.03
C LEU A 157 13.45 0.32 -4.53
N ALA A 158 13.56 0.12 -5.84
CA ALA A 158 14.53 -0.81 -6.43
C ALA A 158 15.97 -0.42 -6.10
N ARG A 159 16.32 0.87 -6.13
CA ARG A 159 17.63 1.37 -5.68
C ARG A 159 17.87 1.14 -4.18
N ALA A 160 16.82 1.13 -3.37
CA ALA A 160 16.88 0.77 -1.96
C ALA A 160 16.87 -0.76 -1.71
N GLY A 161 16.91 -1.58 -2.78
CA GLY A 161 16.87 -3.05 -2.69
C GLY A 161 15.51 -3.62 -2.31
N VAL A 162 14.42 -2.92 -2.65
CA VAL A 162 13.05 -3.34 -2.40
C VAL A 162 12.27 -3.41 -3.71
N ARG A 163 11.61 -4.54 -3.96
CA ARG A 163 10.75 -4.73 -5.14
C ARG A 163 9.36 -4.22 -4.84
N LEU A 164 8.85 -3.31 -5.67
CA LEU A 164 7.45 -2.87 -5.58
C LEU A 164 6.54 -3.81 -6.35
N ARG A 165 5.44 -4.20 -5.71
CA ARG A 165 4.30 -4.92 -6.31
C ARG A 165 3.06 -4.06 -6.15
N ALA A 166 2.55 -3.53 -7.25
CA ALA A 166 1.33 -2.73 -7.24
C ALA A 166 0.13 -3.59 -7.58
N LEU A 167 -0.96 -3.44 -6.83
CA LEU A 167 -2.23 -4.09 -7.17
C LEU A 167 -2.85 -3.43 -8.41
N PHE A 168 -2.73 -2.10 -8.50
CA PHE A 168 -3.30 -1.32 -9.59
C PHE A 168 -2.36 -0.18 -10.01
N ARG A 169 -2.57 0.29 -11.26
CA ARG A 169 -2.00 1.53 -11.81
C ARG A 169 -3.10 2.46 -12.30
N PRO A 170 -2.89 3.78 -12.35
CA PRO A 170 -3.90 4.74 -12.80
C PRO A 170 -4.40 4.45 -14.22
N THR A 171 -3.50 4.07 -15.12
CA THR A 171 -3.82 3.69 -16.51
C THR A 171 -4.78 2.50 -16.55
N GLU A 172 -4.55 1.48 -15.75
CA GLU A 172 -5.40 0.29 -15.64
C GLU A 172 -6.78 0.63 -15.05
N LEU A 173 -6.82 1.42 -13.97
CA LEU A 173 -8.08 1.85 -13.35
C LEU A 173 -8.96 2.64 -14.34
N LEU A 174 -8.37 3.45 -15.22
CA LEU A 174 -9.09 4.19 -16.25
C LEU A 174 -9.62 3.29 -17.37
N GLU A 175 -8.92 2.20 -17.71
CA GLU A 175 -9.36 1.25 -18.73
C GLU A 175 -10.53 0.38 -18.26
N LEU A 176 -10.52 -0.05 -17.00
CA LEU A 176 -11.60 -0.82 -16.38
C LEU A 176 -12.95 -0.08 -16.43
N SER A 177 -12.93 1.28 -16.45
CA SER A 177 -14.13 2.09 -16.59
C SER A 177 -14.82 1.98 -17.96
N LYS A 178 -14.03 1.87 -19.01
CA LYS A 178 -14.55 1.81 -20.38
C LYS A 178 -15.23 0.47 -20.66
N SER A 179 -14.83 -0.58 -19.95
CA SER A 179 -15.41 -1.93 -20.09
C SER A 179 -16.76 -2.05 -19.36
N ALA A 180 -16.93 -1.39 -18.22
CA ALA A 180 -18.18 -1.40 -17.44
C ALA A 180 -19.29 -0.52 -18.06
N ALA A 181 -18.91 0.45 -18.92
CA ALA A 181 -19.84 1.38 -19.56
C ALA A 181 -20.42 0.88 -20.90
N LYS A 182 -20.18 -0.38 -21.32
CA LYS A 182 -20.88 -0.96 -22.46
C LYS A 182 -22.24 -1.49 -22.01
N PRO A 183 -23.37 -0.84 -22.34
CA PRO A 183 -24.68 -1.44 -22.14
C PRO A 183 -24.74 -2.71 -23.02
N HIS A 184 -25.19 -3.80 -22.41
CA HIS A 184 -25.69 -4.92 -23.19
C HIS A 184 -26.87 -4.42 -24.03
N GLY A 185 -26.65 -4.23 -25.33
CA GLY A 185 -27.71 -4.02 -26.34
C GLY A 185 -28.46 -5.31 -26.60
#